data_4ebf5057adc5d2eaa26d04493463bc0c
#
_entry.id   4ebf5057adc5d2eaa26d04493463bc0c
#
_cell.length_a   1.000
_cell.length_b   1.000
_cell.length_c   1.000
_cell.angle_alpha   90.00
_cell.angle_beta   90.00
_cell.angle_gamma   90.00
#
_symmetry.space_group_name_H-M   'P 1'
#
loop_
_entity.id
_entity.type
_entity.pdbx_description
1 polymer ?
#
loop_
_entity_poly.entity_id
_entity_poly.type
_entity_poly.pdbx_seq_one_letter_code
_entity_poly.pdbx_strand_id
1 'polypeptide(L)'
;MAKAKYDAKKPHVNIGTIGHVDHGKTTLTAAITMVQAHKFGTEVKGYDQIDSAPEEKARGITINTAHVEYETANRHYAHVDCPGHADYVKNMITGAAQMDGAILVVAATDGPMPQTREHILLARQVGVPKIVVFMNKMDQLGGDEELADLVEMEIRELLNQYNFDGDNTPIIRGSALQAIEAAQKGDWDAPAIKSIEALMDAVDSYIPLPPRETDKPFLMPIEDVFTITGRGTVVTGRVERG
;
A
#
# COMPACT_ATOMS: atom_id res chain seq x y z
N MET A 1 -28.40 5.52 -23.31
CA MET A 1 -27.00 5.93 -23.54
C MET A 1 -26.12 4.71 -23.31
N ALA A 2 -25.39 4.24 -24.31
CA ALA A 2 -24.41 3.17 -24.13
C ALA A 2 -23.30 3.70 -23.21
N LYS A 3 -23.03 2.98 -22.09
CA LYS A 3 -21.88 3.29 -21.24
C LYS A 3 -20.62 3.17 -22.09
N ALA A 4 -19.75 4.18 -22.05
CA ALA A 4 -18.43 4.08 -22.65
C ALA A 4 -17.74 2.82 -22.10
N LYS A 5 -17.20 1.99 -23.02
CA LYS A 5 -16.43 0.81 -22.63
C LYS A 5 -15.15 1.32 -21.93
N TYR A 6 -14.93 0.87 -20.70
CA TYR A 6 -13.69 1.18 -20.00
C TYR A 6 -12.55 0.53 -20.77
N ASP A 7 -11.70 1.35 -21.35
CA ASP A 7 -10.52 0.91 -22.10
C ASP A 7 -9.30 1.10 -21.18
N ALA A 8 -8.88 0.01 -20.53
CA ALA A 8 -7.72 0.02 -19.64
C ALA A 8 -6.46 0.25 -20.47
N LYS A 9 -5.99 1.49 -20.52
CA LYS A 9 -4.78 1.86 -21.28
C LYS A 9 -3.48 1.34 -20.66
N LYS A 10 -3.49 1.03 -19.35
CA LYS A 10 -2.33 0.57 -18.57
C LYS A 10 -2.65 -0.74 -17.86
N PRO A 11 -1.66 -1.63 -17.64
CA PRO A 11 -1.82 -2.80 -16.79
C PRO A 11 -2.29 -2.38 -15.39
N HIS A 12 -3.28 -3.09 -14.87
CA HIS A 12 -3.82 -2.86 -13.53
C HIS A 12 -3.14 -3.79 -12.52
N VAL A 13 -2.72 -3.23 -11.37
CA VAL A 13 -2.05 -3.95 -10.29
C VAL A 13 -2.68 -3.53 -8.96
N ASN A 14 -3.02 -4.51 -8.14
CA ASN A 14 -3.47 -4.27 -6.77
C ASN A 14 -2.26 -4.28 -5.83
N ILE A 15 -2.05 -3.21 -5.12
CA ILE A 15 -0.99 -3.08 -4.13
C ILE A 15 -1.57 -2.63 -2.81
N GLY A 16 -0.86 -2.81 -1.71
CA GLY A 16 -1.32 -2.24 -0.45
C GLY A 16 -0.22 -2.02 0.55
N THR A 17 -0.51 -1.20 1.55
CA THR A 17 0.36 -0.94 2.69
C THR A 17 0.09 -1.90 3.83
N ILE A 18 1.14 -2.52 4.34
CA ILE A 18 1.15 -3.40 5.51
C ILE A 18 2.22 -2.94 6.51
N GLY A 19 2.12 -3.35 7.76
CA GLY A 19 3.08 -3.00 8.81
C GLY A 19 2.40 -2.61 10.12
N HIS A 20 3.22 -2.33 11.13
CA HIS A 20 2.77 -2.03 12.49
C HIS A 20 1.87 -0.79 12.57
N VAL A 21 1.03 -0.70 13.61
CA VAL A 21 0.30 0.53 13.95
C VAL A 21 1.31 1.68 14.17
N ASP A 22 0.92 2.90 13.84
CA ASP A 22 1.73 4.12 13.98
C ASP A 22 3.03 4.20 13.15
N HIS A 23 3.33 3.21 12.30
CA HIS A 23 4.45 3.30 11.36
C HIS A 23 4.18 4.22 10.15
N GLY A 24 2.95 4.76 10.02
CA GLY A 24 2.60 5.76 9.02
C GLY A 24 2.14 5.21 7.68
N LYS A 25 1.45 4.06 7.65
CA LYS A 25 0.87 3.46 6.44
C LYS A 25 -0.08 4.39 5.72
N THR A 26 -1.11 4.88 6.42
CA THR A 26 -2.11 5.80 5.85
C THR A 26 -1.49 7.14 5.46
N THR A 27 -0.51 7.63 6.23
CA THR A 27 0.26 8.83 5.85
C THR A 27 1.03 8.61 4.56
N LEU A 28 1.67 7.44 4.38
CA LEU A 28 2.36 7.09 3.15
C LEU A 28 1.39 6.97 1.97
N THR A 29 0.25 6.33 2.17
CA THR A 29 -0.80 6.23 1.15
C THR A 29 -1.27 7.62 0.70
N ALA A 30 -1.50 8.55 1.63
CA ALA A 30 -1.82 9.94 1.31
C ALA A 30 -0.70 10.64 0.54
N ALA A 31 0.57 10.48 0.95
CA ALA A 31 1.72 11.05 0.26
C ALA A 31 1.83 10.54 -1.19
N ILE A 32 1.64 9.23 -1.40
CA ILE A 32 1.65 8.62 -2.75
C ILE A 32 0.56 9.25 -3.61
N THR A 33 -0.70 9.34 -3.12
CA THR A 33 -1.79 9.93 -3.92
C THR A 33 -1.52 11.38 -4.30
N MET A 34 -0.93 12.18 -3.39
CA MET A 34 -0.58 13.58 -3.68
C MET A 34 0.50 13.71 -4.74
N VAL A 35 1.57 12.92 -4.64
CA VAL A 35 2.70 12.94 -5.59
C VAL A 35 2.24 12.44 -6.96
N GLN A 36 1.49 11.35 -7.03
CA GLN A 36 0.99 10.82 -8.30
C GLN A 36 -0.06 11.73 -8.94
N ALA A 37 -0.91 12.37 -8.14
CA ALA A 37 -1.87 13.34 -8.65
C ALA A 37 -1.18 14.55 -9.30
N HIS A 38 -0.10 15.05 -8.71
CA HIS A 38 0.69 16.13 -9.30
C HIS A 38 1.29 15.71 -10.66
N LYS A 39 1.83 14.50 -10.75
CA LYS A 39 2.50 14.01 -11.97
C LYS A 39 1.54 13.59 -13.09
N PHE A 40 0.44 12.96 -12.76
CA PHE A 40 -0.44 12.26 -13.72
C PHE A 40 -1.88 12.77 -13.70
N GLY A 41 -2.21 13.74 -12.84
CA GLY A 41 -3.56 14.34 -12.78
C GLY A 41 -4.62 13.42 -12.18
N THR A 42 -4.23 12.45 -11.35
CA THR A 42 -5.16 11.58 -10.63
C THR A 42 -5.81 12.30 -9.46
N GLU A 43 -6.83 11.68 -8.84
CA GLU A 43 -7.51 12.27 -7.68
C GLU A 43 -6.61 12.22 -6.44
N VAL A 44 -6.52 13.34 -5.73
CA VAL A 44 -5.84 13.40 -4.42
C VAL A 44 -6.79 12.91 -3.34
N LYS A 45 -6.36 11.93 -2.54
CA LYS A 45 -7.04 11.56 -1.30
C LYS A 45 -6.15 11.88 -0.10
N GLY A 46 -6.58 12.83 0.71
CA GLY A 46 -5.92 13.17 1.96
C GLY A 46 -6.18 12.13 3.06
N TYR A 47 -5.40 12.20 4.13
CA TYR A 47 -5.49 11.31 5.29
C TYR A 47 -6.93 11.15 5.80
N ASP A 48 -7.65 12.27 6.03
CA ASP A 48 -9.03 12.27 6.54
C ASP A 48 -10.07 11.66 5.58
N GLN A 49 -9.71 11.48 4.32
CA GLN A 49 -10.57 10.86 3.31
C GLN A 49 -10.29 9.36 3.20
N ILE A 50 -9.07 8.92 3.56
CA ILE A 50 -8.68 7.53 3.63
C ILE A 50 -9.26 6.91 4.91
N ASP A 51 -8.90 7.42 6.09
CA ASP A 51 -9.49 7.05 7.38
C ASP A 51 -10.75 7.88 7.63
N SER A 52 -11.85 7.52 6.95
CA SER A 52 -13.06 8.36 6.91
C SER A 52 -14.07 8.06 8.01
N ALA A 53 -14.04 6.85 8.61
CA ALA A 53 -14.98 6.44 9.63
C ALA A 53 -14.84 7.25 10.94
N PRO A 54 -15.94 7.62 11.60
CA PRO A 54 -15.87 8.39 12.85
C PRO A 54 -15.01 7.73 13.93
N GLU A 55 -15.02 6.40 14.00
CA GLU A 55 -14.26 5.63 14.97
C GLU A 55 -12.74 5.65 14.66
N GLU A 56 -12.37 5.60 13.38
CA GLU A 56 -10.98 5.73 12.91
C GLU A 56 -10.42 7.11 13.28
N LYS A 57 -11.19 8.16 13.02
CA LYS A 57 -10.82 9.54 13.38
C LYS A 57 -10.70 9.75 14.89
N ALA A 58 -11.59 9.13 15.67
CA ALA A 58 -11.58 9.26 17.12
C ALA A 58 -10.39 8.55 17.78
N ARG A 59 -9.94 7.44 17.19
CA ARG A 59 -8.84 6.61 17.71
C ARG A 59 -7.50 6.92 17.03
N GLY A 60 -7.48 7.58 15.87
CA GLY A 60 -6.29 7.84 15.08
C GLY A 60 -5.66 6.57 14.48
N ILE A 61 -6.46 5.52 14.27
CA ILE A 61 -5.99 4.23 13.71
C ILE A 61 -6.92 3.77 12.60
N THR A 62 -6.38 3.13 11.57
CA THR A 62 -7.14 2.48 10.51
C THR A 62 -7.80 1.21 11.06
N ILE A 63 -9.10 1.08 10.87
CA ILE A 63 -9.91 -0.07 11.31
C ILE A 63 -10.31 -0.91 10.10
N ASN A 64 -10.85 -0.27 9.07
CA ASN A 64 -11.28 -0.90 7.84
C ASN A 64 -10.24 -0.69 6.74
N THR A 65 -10.23 -1.59 5.75
CA THR A 65 -9.42 -1.38 4.56
C THR A 65 -9.97 -0.22 3.74
N ALA A 66 -9.10 0.73 3.40
CA ALA A 66 -9.45 1.82 2.49
C ALA A 66 -8.88 1.57 1.09
N HIS A 67 -9.62 1.96 0.07
CA HIS A 67 -9.19 1.78 -1.32
C HIS A 67 -8.97 3.14 -1.96
N VAL A 68 -7.80 3.33 -2.56
CA VAL A 68 -7.46 4.50 -3.35
C VAL A 68 -6.90 4.07 -4.70
N GLU A 69 -7.04 4.91 -5.70
CA GLU A 69 -6.54 4.65 -7.05
C GLU A 69 -5.55 5.73 -7.46
N TYR A 70 -4.49 5.34 -8.14
CA TYR A 70 -3.53 6.26 -8.75
C TYR A 70 -2.80 5.57 -9.91
N GLU A 71 -2.05 6.36 -10.66
CA GLU A 71 -1.30 5.88 -11.82
C GLU A 71 0.18 6.24 -11.73
N THR A 72 1.01 5.42 -12.36
CA THR A 72 2.37 5.77 -12.76
C THR A 72 2.44 5.94 -14.28
N ALA A 73 3.61 6.20 -14.83
CA ALA A 73 3.79 6.19 -16.27
C ALA A 73 3.41 4.84 -16.91
N ASN A 74 3.64 3.74 -16.17
CA ASN A 74 3.58 2.38 -16.71
C ASN A 74 2.32 1.61 -16.30
N ARG A 75 1.73 1.92 -15.13
CA ARG A 75 0.69 1.08 -14.50
C ARG A 75 -0.42 1.92 -13.87
N HIS A 76 -1.58 1.29 -13.73
CA HIS A 76 -2.69 1.75 -12.91
C HIS A 76 -2.76 0.91 -11.64
N TYR A 77 -2.86 1.56 -10.49
CA TYR A 77 -2.85 0.90 -9.18
C TYR A 77 -4.18 1.09 -8.46
N ALA A 78 -4.74 -0.02 -7.96
CA ALA A 78 -5.67 0.01 -6.84
C ALA A 78 -4.87 -0.27 -5.57
N HIS A 79 -4.89 0.67 -4.64
CA HIS A 79 -4.12 0.60 -3.40
C HIS A 79 -5.06 0.34 -2.23
N VAL A 80 -4.74 -0.69 -1.44
CA VAL A 80 -5.46 -1.10 -0.24
C VAL A 80 -4.67 -0.66 0.98
N ASP A 81 -5.16 0.32 1.72
CA ASP A 81 -4.58 0.67 3.02
C ASP A 81 -5.09 -0.28 4.10
N CYS A 82 -4.19 -1.07 4.68
CA CYS A 82 -4.55 -2.09 5.66
C CYS A 82 -4.41 -1.58 7.10
N PRO A 83 -5.31 -2.01 8.01
CA PRO A 83 -5.16 -1.73 9.43
C PRO A 83 -3.87 -2.35 9.98
N GLY A 84 -3.25 -1.65 10.94
CA GLY A 84 -2.00 -2.11 11.58
C GLY A 84 -2.22 -2.77 12.93
N HIS A 85 -3.38 -2.59 13.56
CA HIS A 85 -3.65 -3.04 14.92
C HIS A 85 -4.07 -4.53 14.96
N ALA A 86 -3.59 -5.25 15.98
CA ALA A 86 -3.84 -6.70 16.15
C ALA A 86 -5.33 -7.07 16.18
N ASP A 87 -6.19 -6.20 16.72
CA ASP A 87 -7.64 -6.44 16.79
C ASP A 87 -8.30 -6.51 15.41
N TYR A 88 -7.64 -5.98 14.36
CA TYR A 88 -8.19 -5.89 13.00
C TYR A 88 -7.47 -6.80 11.99
N VAL A 89 -6.76 -7.82 12.48
CA VAL A 89 -6.03 -8.80 11.64
C VAL A 89 -6.94 -9.44 10.58
N LYS A 90 -8.22 -9.67 10.89
CA LYS A 90 -9.19 -10.20 9.91
C LYS A 90 -9.35 -9.27 8.70
N ASN A 91 -9.48 -7.97 8.93
CA ASN A 91 -9.59 -6.97 7.86
C ASN A 91 -8.28 -6.86 7.06
N MET A 92 -7.14 -6.96 7.76
CA MET A 92 -5.82 -7.03 7.12
C MET A 92 -5.68 -8.23 6.19
N ILE A 93 -6.12 -9.44 6.62
CA ILE A 93 -6.07 -10.66 5.80
C ILE A 93 -6.92 -10.49 4.53
N THR A 94 -8.14 -9.97 4.68
CA THR A 94 -9.04 -9.73 3.54
C THR A 94 -8.41 -8.74 2.54
N GLY A 95 -7.83 -7.65 3.03
CA GLY A 95 -7.13 -6.68 2.18
C GLY A 95 -5.90 -7.28 1.50
N ALA A 96 -5.06 -7.99 2.26
CA ALA A 96 -3.83 -8.60 1.74
C ALA A 96 -4.10 -9.68 0.68
N ALA A 97 -5.20 -10.42 0.78
CA ALA A 97 -5.58 -11.43 -0.21
C ALA A 97 -5.88 -10.83 -1.59
N GLN A 98 -6.19 -9.53 -1.67
CA GLN A 98 -6.45 -8.83 -2.93
C GLN A 98 -5.17 -8.34 -3.61
N MET A 99 -4.02 -8.35 -2.94
CA MET A 99 -2.79 -7.70 -3.40
C MET A 99 -1.99 -8.55 -4.37
N ASP A 100 -1.48 -7.92 -5.43
CA ASP A 100 -0.48 -8.47 -6.34
C ASP A 100 0.95 -8.16 -5.87
N GLY A 101 1.08 -7.29 -4.88
CA GLY A 101 2.31 -6.92 -4.19
C GLY A 101 2.02 -6.05 -2.98
N ALA A 102 2.95 -5.93 -2.04
CA ALA A 102 2.76 -5.11 -0.85
C ALA A 102 3.91 -4.13 -0.63
N ILE A 103 3.59 -3.00 0.01
CA ILE A 103 4.54 -2.05 0.57
C ILE A 103 4.57 -2.27 2.08
N LEU A 104 5.68 -2.77 2.59
CA LEU A 104 5.91 -2.89 4.02
C LEU A 104 6.42 -1.56 4.56
N VAL A 105 5.66 -0.96 5.49
CA VAL A 105 6.04 0.30 6.12
C VAL A 105 6.61 0.02 7.51
N VAL A 106 7.86 0.44 7.72
CA VAL A 106 8.56 0.31 9.01
C VAL A 106 9.09 1.68 9.42
N ALA A 107 8.79 2.11 10.64
CA ALA A 107 9.38 3.33 11.19
C ALA A 107 10.86 3.07 11.52
N ALA A 108 11.75 3.93 11.02
CA ALA A 108 13.20 3.80 11.24
C ALA A 108 13.58 3.94 12.73
N THR A 109 12.76 4.63 13.53
CA THR A 109 12.94 4.79 14.97
C THR A 109 12.65 3.54 15.78
N ASP A 110 11.74 2.69 15.28
CA ASP A 110 11.18 1.58 16.07
C ASP A 110 11.64 0.22 15.54
N GLY A 111 12.05 0.16 14.27
CA GLY A 111 12.38 -1.08 13.59
C GLY A 111 11.18 -2.01 13.40
N PRO A 112 11.40 -3.29 13.07
CA PRO A 112 10.34 -4.28 12.94
C PRO A 112 9.69 -4.62 14.28
N MET A 113 8.43 -4.27 14.44
CA MET A 113 7.61 -4.51 15.61
C MET A 113 6.81 -5.83 15.50
N PRO A 114 6.14 -6.33 16.56
CA PRO A 114 5.41 -7.60 16.50
C PRO A 114 4.40 -7.71 15.35
N GLN A 115 3.56 -6.70 15.11
CA GLN A 115 2.62 -6.73 13.99
C GLN A 115 3.32 -6.68 12.63
N THR A 116 4.54 -6.12 12.54
CA THR A 116 5.33 -6.19 11.30
C THR A 116 5.58 -7.64 10.91
N ARG A 117 5.99 -8.48 11.89
CA ARG A 117 6.23 -9.92 11.72
C ARG A 117 4.96 -10.66 11.33
N GLU A 118 3.86 -10.39 12.01
CA GLU A 118 2.55 -10.97 11.72
C GLU A 118 2.08 -10.63 10.30
N HIS A 119 2.21 -9.37 9.88
CA HIS A 119 1.78 -8.93 8.55
C HIS A 119 2.61 -9.55 7.44
N ILE A 120 3.93 -9.72 7.62
CA ILE A 120 4.78 -10.42 6.65
C ILE A 120 4.36 -11.89 6.54
N LEU A 121 4.14 -12.56 7.68
CA LEU A 121 3.67 -13.94 7.70
C LEU A 121 2.32 -14.09 6.99
N LEU A 122 1.36 -13.22 7.29
CA LEU A 122 0.03 -13.26 6.68
C LEU A 122 0.10 -12.95 5.19
N ALA A 123 0.87 -11.94 4.77
CA ALA A 123 1.10 -11.66 3.36
C ALA A 123 1.66 -12.89 2.61
N ARG A 124 2.58 -13.62 3.24
CA ARG A 124 3.10 -14.88 2.67
C ARG A 124 2.04 -15.96 2.56
N GLN A 125 1.20 -16.13 3.58
CA GLN A 125 0.14 -17.14 3.61
C GLN A 125 -0.97 -16.89 2.58
N VAL A 126 -1.34 -15.63 2.35
CA VAL A 126 -2.35 -15.27 1.34
C VAL A 126 -1.77 -15.18 -0.08
N GLY A 127 -0.46 -15.42 -0.24
CA GLY A 127 0.17 -15.55 -1.56
C GLY A 127 0.66 -14.24 -2.18
N VAL A 128 0.88 -13.18 -1.40
CA VAL A 128 1.55 -11.97 -1.91
C VAL A 128 2.93 -12.33 -2.47
N PRO A 129 3.21 -12.11 -3.76
CA PRO A 129 4.42 -12.63 -4.38
C PRO A 129 5.69 -11.85 -4.02
N LYS A 130 5.59 -10.54 -3.86
CA LYS A 130 6.71 -9.63 -3.63
C LYS A 130 6.33 -8.50 -2.67
N ILE A 131 7.32 -8.05 -1.91
CA ILE A 131 7.20 -6.92 -0.98
C ILE A 131 8.27 -5.89 -1.35
N VAL A 132 7.91 -4.60 -1.35
CA VAL A 132 8.84 -3.46 -1.36
C VAL A 132 8.76 -2.81 0.02
N VAL A 133 9.88 -2.32 0.54
CA VAL A 133 9.91 -1.71 1.88
C VAL A 133 10.02 -0.21 1.77
N PHE A 134 9.23 0.51 2.58
CA PHE A 134 9.43 1.92 2.84
C PHE A 134 9.82 2.12 4.30
N MET A 135 11.08 2.48 4.53
CA MET A 135 11.59 2.82 5.86
C MET A 135 11.25 4.28 6.14
N ASN A 136 10.17 4.47 6.91
CA ASN A 136 9.53 5.75 7.17
C ASN A 136 10.13 6.45 8.40
N LYS A 137 9.80 7.72 8.58
CA LYS A 137 10.20 8.57 9.71
C LYS A 137 11.72 8.79 9.82
N MET A 138 12.42 8.80 8.69
CA MET A 138 13.86 9.09 8.66
C MET A 138 14.21 10.47 9.25
N ASP A 139 13.27 11.41 9.18
CA ASP A 139 13.38 12.74 9.78
C ASP A 139 13.57 12.72 11.31
N GLN A 140 13.10 11.65 11.97
CA GLN A 140 13.17 11.52 13.42
C GLN A 140 14.50 10.91 13.91
N LEU A 141 15.32 10.36 13.01
CA LEU A 141 16.64 9.80 13.37
C LEU A 141 17.71 10.87 13.59
N GLY A 142 17.44 12.14 13.23
CA GLY A 142 18.42 13.21 13.41
C GLY A 142 19.72 13.03 12.63
N GLY A 143 19.73 12.18 11.58
CA GLY A 143 20.91 11.88 10.77
C GLY A 143 21.70 10.65 11.25
N ASP A 144 21.18 9.84 12.15
CA ASP A 144 21.79 8.59 12.61
C ASP A 144 21.67 7.50 11.52
N GLU A 145 22.64 7.48 10.61
CA GLU A 145 22.72 6.50 9.52
C GLU A 145 23.04 5.08 10.03
N GLU A 146 23.79 4.95 11.15
CA GLU A 146 24.13 3.64 11.71
C GLU A 146 22.88 2.92 12.22
N LEU A 147 21.97 3.65 12.87
CA LEU A 147 20.69 3.10 13.29
C LEU A 147 19.83 2.72 12.09
N ALA A 148 19.80 3.56 11.06
CA ALA A 148 19.08 3.24 9.83
C ALA A 148 19.59 1.95 9.17
N ASP A 149 20.90 1.76 9.10
CA ASP A 149 21.53 0.55 8.55
C ASP A 149 21.20 -0.70 9.38
N LEU A 150 21.18 -0.59 10.70
CA LEU A 150 20.79 -1.69 11.60
C LEU A 150 19.34 -2.11 11.37
N VAL A 151 18.42 -1.15 11.30
CA VAL A 151 17.01 -1.41 11.03
C VAL A 151 16.82 -2.04 9.65
N GLU A 152 17.55 -1.59 8.64
CA GLU A 152 17.52 -2.19 7.31
C GLU A 152 17.98 -3.64 7.33
N MET A 153 19.08 -3.97 8.03
CA MET A 153 19.56 -5.34 8.18
C MET A 153 18.52 -6.23 8.86
N GLU A 154 17.87 -5.75 9.94
CA GLU A 154 16.83 -6.50 10.64
C GLU A 154 15.62 -6.77 9.75
N ILE A 155 15.22 -5.79 8.93
CA ILE A 155 14.13 -5.96 7.95
C ILE A 155 14.51 -7.04 6.93
N ARG A 156 15.72 -7.04 6.38
CA ARG A 156 16.18 -8.02 5.40
C ARG A 156 16.21 -9.43 5.99
N GLU A 157 16.73 -9.60 7.20
CA GLU A 157 16.72 -10.88 7.90
C GLU A 157 15.28 -11.38 8.13
N LEU A 158 14.40 -10.48 8.55
CA LEU A 158 12.99 -10.81 8.79
C LEU A 158 12.29 -11.27 7.51
N LEU A 159 12.50 -10.60 6.38
CA LEU A 159 11.95 -11.00 5.09
C LEU A 159 12.47 -12.38 4.68
N ASN A 160 13.76 -12.65 4.85
CA ASN A 160 14.36 -13.96 4.56
C ASN A 160 13.76 -15.07 5.44
N GLN A 161 13.49 -14.82 6.73
CA GLN A 161 12.84 -15.78 7.64
C GLN A 161 11.45 -16.22 7.14
N TYR A 162 10.72 -15.33 6.48
CA TYR A 162 9.39 -15.62 5.93
C TYR A 162 9.40 -15.98 4.45
N ASN A 163 10.57 -16.35 3.89
CA ASN A 163 10.75 -16.76 2.50
C ASN A 163 10.39 -15.68 1.46
N PHE A 164 10.61 -14.42 1.79
CA PHE A 164 10.74 -13.35 0.83
C PHE A 164 12.23 -13.15 0.51
N ASP A 165 12.53 -12.58 -0.65
CA ASP A 165 13.91 -12.32 -1.08
C ASP A 165 14.42 -11.02 -0.40
N GLY A 166 14.77 -11.12 0.90
CA GLY A 166 15.19 -9.96 1.70
C GLY A 166 16.45 -9.27 1.16
N ASP A 167 17.37 -10.04 0.57
CA ASP A 167 18.63 -9.50 0.07
C ASP A 167 18.44 -8.60 -1.15
N ASN A 168 17.49 -8.93 -2.04
CA ASN A 168 17.20 -8.18 -3.25
C ASN A 168 15.95 -7.30 -3.14
N THR A 169 15.23 -7.34 -2.00
CA THR A 169 14.07 -6.48 -1.78
C THR A 169 14.47 -5.01 -1.77
N PRO A 170 13.86 -4.15 -2.59
CA PRO A 170 14.09 -2.72 -2.54
C PRO A 170 13.64 -2.14 -1.18
N ILE A 171 14.53 -1.41 -0.52
CA ILE A 171 14.24 -0.67 0.71
C ILE A 171 14.48 0.81 0.42
N ILE A 172 13.44 1.60 0.50
CA ILE A 172 13.47 3.05 0.26
C ILE A 172 13.36 3.77 1.59
N ARG A 173 14.32 4.63 1.89
CA ARG A 173 14.37 5.47 3.09
C ARG A 173 13.69 6.80 2.83
N GLY A 174 12.80 7.25 3.73
CA GLY A 174 12.11 8.52 3.54
C GLY A 174 11.24 8.95 4.71
N SER A 175 10.52 10.03 4.51
CA SER A 175 9.51 10.54 5.45
C SER A 175 8.24 10.88 4.69
N ALA A 176 7.19 10.11 4.93
CA ALA A 176 5.88 10.36 4.31
C ALA A 176 5.28 11.69 4.78
N LEU A 177 5.50 12.07 6.05
CA LEU A 177 5.02 13.33 6.60
C LEU A 177 5.69 14.51 5.91
N GLN A 178 7.02 14.51 5.80
CA GLN A 178 7.74 15.58 5.11
C GLN A 178 7.39 15.66 3.62
N ALA A 179 7.06 14.53 2.98
CA ALA A 179 6.59 14.54 1.61
C ALA A 179 5.24 15.24 1.46
N ILE A 180 4.30 15.02 2.38
CA ILE A 180 3.01 15.74 2.42
C ILE A 180 3.24 17.23 2.66
N GLU A 181 4.08 17.60 3.63
CA GLU A 181 4.38 19.00 3.94
C GLU A 181 5.05 19.74 2.76
N ALA A 182 5.99 19.08 2.07
CA ALA A 182 6.62 19.63 0.89
C ALA A 182 5.62 19.84 -0.26
N ALA A 183 4.76 18.84 -0.51
CA ALA A 183 3.70 18.94 -1.51
C ALA A 183 2.72 20.10 -1.23
N GLN A 184 2.32 20.27 0.04
CA GLN A 184 1.44 21.37 0.46
C GLN A 184 2.10 22.75 0.28
N LYS A 185 3.42 22.83 0.41
CA LYS A 185 4.20 24.06 0.15
C LYS A 185 4.50 24.27 -1.33
N GLY A 186 4.17 23.29 -2.19
CA GLY A 186 4.49 23.34 -3.63
C GLY A 186 5.96 23.04 -3.96
N ASP A 187 6.71 22.50 -3.00
CA ASP A 187 8.12 22.11 -3.19
C ASP A 187 8.21 20.66 -3.69
N TRP A 188 8.01 20.48 -4.99
CA TRP A 188 8.01 19.18 -5.66
C TRP A 188 9.41 18.61 -5.91
N ASP A 189 10.47 19.37 -5.67
CA ASP A 189 11.86 18.91 -5.77
C ASP A 189 12.45 18.46 -4.43
N ALA A 190 11.71 18.57 -3.35
CA ALA A 190 12.14 18.18 -2.01
C ALA A 190 12.61 16.71 -1.98
N PRO A 191 13.67 16.39 -1.20
CA PRO A 191 14.16 15.00 -1.05
C PRO A 191 13.08 14.02 -0.60
N ALA A 192 12.15 14.46 0.24
CA ALA A 192 11.04 13.64 0.70
C ALA A 192 10.10 13.26 -0.45
N ILE A 193 9.82 14.17 -1.39
CA ILE A 193 9.05 13.86 -2.60
C ILE A 193 9.80 12.84 -3.46
N LYS A 194 11.11 13.02 -3.65
CA LYS A 194 11.95 12.08 -4.41
C LYS A 194 11.96 10.67 -3.82
N SER A 195 11.85 10.54 -2.50
CA SER A 195 11.74 9.22 -1.86
C SER A 195 10.41 8.52 -2.21
N ILE A 196 9.30 9.25 -2.31
CA ILE A 196 8.02 8.70 -2.76
C ILE A 196 8.09 8.30 -4.25
N GLU A 197 8.73 9.12 -5.08
CA GLU A 197 8.96 8.79 -6.49
C GLU A 197 9.80 7.51 -6.63
N ALA A 198 10.91 7.41 -5.90
CA ALA A 198 11.76 6.22 -5.87
C ALA A 198 11.03 4.96 -5.37
N LEU A 199 10.12 5.12 -4.39
CA LEU A 199 9.25 4.04 -3.96
C LEU A 199 8.37 3.55 -5.11
N MET A 200 7.74 4.44 -5.84
CA MET A 200 6.86 4.07 -6.96
C MET A 200 7.63 3.45 -8.13
N ASP A 201 8.84 3.92 -8.40
CA ASP A 201 9.73 3.32 -9.41
C ASP A 201 10.16 1.91 -8.99
N ALA A 202 10.45 1.69 -7.70
CA ALA A 202 10.76 0.37 -7.16
C ALA A 202 9.53 -0.57 -7.25
N VAL A 203 8.34 -0.08 -6.94
CA VAL A 203 7.09 -0.83 -7.09
C VAL A 203 6.84 -1.21 -8.55
N ASP A 204 7.00 -0.26 -9.48
CA ASP A 204 6.83 -0.50 -10.93
C ASP A 204 7.80 -1.57 -11.46
N SER A 205 9.04 -1.58 -10.97
CA SER A 205 10.09 -2.48 -11.47
C SER A 205 10.12 -3.84 -10.77
N TYR A 206 9.87 -3.88 -9.46
CA TYR A 206 10.07 -5.08 -8.64
C TYR A 206 8.81 -5.94 -8.50
N ILE A 207 7.61 -5.34 -8.40
CA ILE A 207 6.35 -6.09 -8.32
C ILE A 207 5.99 -6.64 -9.70
N PRO A 208 5.79 -7.96 -9.86
CA PRO A 208 5.42 -8.55 -11.14
C PRO A 208 4.00 -8.16 -11.54
N LEU A 209 3.73 -8.14 -12.84
CA LEU A 209 2.36 -8.05 -13.32
C LEU A 209 1.64 -9.38 -12.99
N PRO A 210 0.41 -9.31 -12.46
CA PRO A 210 -0.35 -10.52 -12.15
C PRO A 210 -0.66 -11.29 -13.45
N PRO A 211 -0.51 -12.63 -13.47
CA PRO A 211 -0.96 -13.44 -14.60
C PRO A 211 -2.49 -13.34 -14.70
N ARG A 212 -3.00 -13.07 -15.89
CA ARG A 212 -4.44 -12.96 -16.11
C ARG A 212 -4.92 -14.14 -16.96
N GLU A 213 -5.71 -15.01 -16.34
CA GLU A 213 -6.27 -16.21 -16.95
C GLU A 213 -7.63 -15.91 -17.60
N THR A 214 -7.62 -15.08 -18.65
CA THR A 214 -8.84 -14.63 -19.35
C THR A 214 -9.57 -15.73 -20.13
N ASP A 215 -8.88 -16.85 -20.43
CA ASP A 215 -9.45 -17.97 -21.18
C ASP A 215 -10.20 -18.98 -20.30
N LYS A 216 -10.15 -18.81 -18.97
CA LYS A 216 -10.84 -19.69 -18.02
C LYS A 216 -12.24 -19.17 -17.68
N PRO A 217 -13.13 -20.04 -17.18
CA PRO A 217 -14.43 -19.60 -16.67
C PRO A 217 -14.29 -18.53 -15.58
N PHE A 218 -15.18 -17.54 -15.59
CA PHE A 218 -15.21 -16.46 -14.60
C PHE A 218 -15.21 -16.99 -13.16
N LEU A 219 -14.34 -16.45 -12.33
CA LEU A 219 -14.25 -16.70 -10.90
C LEU A 219 -13.99 -15.39 -10.16
N MET A 220 -14.86 -15.07 -9.24
CA MET A 220 -14.74 -13.93 -8.32
C MET A 220 -15.15 -14.38 -6.92
N PRO A 221 -14.22 -14.57 -5.98
CA PRO A 221 -14.56 -14.73 -4.56
C PRO A 221 -15.35 -13.51 -4.07
N ILE A 222 -16.43 -13.76 -3.34
CA ILE A 222 -17.27 -12.69 -2.80
C ILE A 222 -16.67 -12.22 -1.48
N GLU A 223 -16.36 -10.93 -1.40
CA GLU A 223 -15.78 -10.27 -0.22
C GLU A 223 -16.82 -9.49 0.56
N ASP A 224 -17.74 -8.81 -0.14
CA ASP A 224 -18.82 -8.07 0.48
C ASP A 224 -20.14 -8.23 -0.28
N VAL A 225 -21.26 -8.12 0.47
CA VAL A 225 -22.61 -8.29 -0.05
C VAL A 225 -23.49 -7.18 0.51
N PHE A 226 -24.08 -6.37 -0.36
CA PHE A 226 -25.03 -5.33 0.04
C PHE A 226 -26.20 -5.21 -0.94
N THR A 227 -27.26 -4.54 -0.50
CA THR A 227 -28.45 -4.35 -1.32
C THR A 227 -28.59 -2.89 -1.73
N ILE A 228 -28.78 -2.65 -3.03
CA ILE A 228 -29.07 -1.32 -3.57
C ILE A 228 -30.54 -1.29 -3.95
N THR A 229 -31.29 -0.32 -3.41
CA THR A 229 -32.71 -0.11 -3.76
C THR A 229 -32.87 0.06 -5.27
N GLY A 230 -33.72 -0.74 -5.88
CA GLY A 230 -34.00 -0.75 -7.32
C GLY A 230 -32.99 -1.52 -8.18
N ARG A 231 -31.91 -2.05 -7.60
CA ARG A 231 -30.91 -2.88 -8.30
C ARG A 231 -30.76 -4.30 -7.74
N GLY A 232 -31.25 -4.53 -6.52
CA GLY A 232 -31.17 -5.84 -5.85
C GLY A 232 -29.85 -6.06 -5.11
N THR A 233 -29.49 -7.32 -4.95
CA THR A 233 -28.23 -7.73 -4.28
C THR A 233 -27.03 -7.43 -5.16
N VAL A 234 -26.06 -6.76 -4.60
CA VAL A 234 -24.76 -6.45 -5.22
C VAL A 234 -23.67 -7.15 -4.43
N VAL A 235 -22.75 -7.76 -5.12
CA VAL A 235 -21.57 -8.39 -4.54
C VAL A 235 -20.33 -7.71 -5.06
N THR A 236 -19.30 -7.63 -4.22
CA THR A 236 -17.98 -7.14 -4.60
C THR A 236 -16.92 -8.21 -4.34
N GLY A 237 -15.82 -8.13 -5.05
CA GLY A 237 -14.71 -9.04 -4.93
C GLY A 237 -13.70 -8.84 -6.05
N ARG A 238 -12.53 -9.47 -5.92
CA ARG A 238 -11.51 -9.48 -6.95
C ARG A 238 -11.84 -10.53 -8.03
N VAL A 239 -11.82 -10.15 -9.29
CA VAL A 239 -11.90 -11.10 -10.39
C VAL A 239 -10.55 -11.83 -10.52
N GLU A 240 -10.53 -13.13 -10.23
CA GLU A 240 -9.31 -13.95 -10.31
C GLU A 240 -9.06 -14.48 -11.72
N ARG A 241 -10.13 -14.80 -12.47
CA ARG A 241 -10.05 -15.33 -13.82
C ARG A 241 -11.35 -15.14 -14.60
N GLY A 242 -11.29 -15.18 -15.93
CA GLY A 242 -12.43 -15.07 -16.85
C GLY A 242 -12.68 -13.70 -17.44
#